data_b9627cb6f02665dc4d85515b66147582
#
_entry.id   b9627cb6f02665dc4d85515b66147582
#
_cell.length_a   1.000
_cell.length_b   1.000
_cell.length_c   1.000
_cell.angle_alpha   90.00
_cell.angle_beta   90.00
_cell.angle_gamma   90.00
#
_symmetry.space_group_name_H-M   'P 1'
#
loop_
_entity.id
_entity.type
_entity.pdbx_description
1 polymer ?
#
loop_
_entity_poly.entity_id
_entity_poly.type
_entity_poly.pdbx_seq_one_letter_code
_entity_poly.pdbx_strand_id
1 'polypeptide(L)'
;MKKPIFILCLFLIIIGCSETKQAKPALDETSKETVMAESNESTFVYNESEAIWGFVIDTITGNEELTQLKPVEKEVLTGEMMEKIINKTWPRVQIKYLGTSNDTAFISIPDSEILTQQMGSAGADGFMVSTVYSFTEINGIKHVSFDFEAGDHASPGVYNRNSWDTNNY
;
A
#
# COMPACT_ATOMS: atom_id res chain seq x y z
N MET A 1 -36.99 -13.55 48.60
CA MET A 1 -36.76 -12.95 49.94
C MET A 1 -35.26 -12.83 50.18
N LYS A 2 -34.84 -11.68 50.64
CA LYS A 2 -33.54 -11.19 51.16
C LYS A 2 -32.70 -10.37 50.18
N LYS A 3 -32.93 -9.05 50.21
CA LYS A 3 -31.97 -7.95 50.06
C LYS A 3 -31.21 -7.82 51.40
N PRO A 4 -30.24 -6.91 51.64
CA PRO A 4 -29.37 -6.06 50.85
C PRO A 4 -27.90 -6.13 51.33
N ILE A 5 -26.96 -5.31 50.83
CA ILE A 5 -26.20 -4.32 51.65
C ILE A 5 -25.30 -3.49 50.72
N PHE A 6 -25.56 -2.20 50.79
CA PHE A 6 -24.79 -1.04 50.40
C PHE A 6 -23.46 -0.99 51.14
N ILE A 7 -22.37 -0.68 50.43
CA ILE A 7 -21.23 0.05 51.05
C ILE A 7 -20.74 1.11 50.06
N LEU A 8 -21.06 2.32 50.41
CA LEU A 8 -20.61 3.61 49.92
C LEU A 8 -19.25 3.90 50.60
N CYS A 9 -18.17 4.06 49.85
CA CYS A 9 -16.95 4.66 50.38
C CYS A 9 -16.59 5.91 49.60
N LEU A 10 -16.89 7.02 50.26
CA LEU A 10 -16.54 8.40 49.95
C LEU A 10 -15.19 8.69 50.59
N PHE A 11 -14.19 9.16 49.85
CA PHE A 11 -13.00 9.85 50.36
C PHE A 11 -12.48 10.80 49.25
N LEU A 12 -12.78 12.04 49.38
CA LEU A 12 -12.08 13.22 49.95
C LEU A 12 -10.87 13.71 49.16
N ILE A 13 -11.08 14.88 48.67
CA ILE A 13 -10.30 15.90 47.97
C ILE A 13 -9.05 16.30 48.80
N ILE A 14 -7.89 16.47 48.16
CA ILE A 14 -6.87 17.41 48.61
C ILE A 14 -6.44 18.30 47.45
N ILE A 15 -6.76 19.59 47.61
CA ILE A 15 -6.30 20.73 46.85
C ILE A 15 -4.97 21.16 47.47
N GLY A 16 -3.94 21.35 46.67
CA GLY A 16 -2.66 21.94 47.08
C GLY A 16 -2.14 22.87 45.98
N CYS A 17 -2.54 24.14 46.04
CA CYS A 17 -1.85 25.25 45.41
C CYS A 17 -0.58 25.61 46.17
N SER A 18 0.53 25.85 45.46
CA SER A 18 1.60 26.73 45.94
C SER A 18 2.26 27.42 44.75
N GLU A 19 1.99 28.72 44.62
CA GLU A 19 2.76 29.67 43.84
C GLU A 19 4.06 30.01 44.60
N THR A 20 5.21 30.14 43.91
CA THR A 20 6.21 31.18 44.23
C THR A 20 7.18 31.43 43.07
N LYS A 21 7.07 32.64 42.51
CA LYS A 21 8.07 33.64 42.01
C LYS A 21 9.30 33.21 41.18
N GLN A 22 9.33 33.92 40.08
CA GLN A 22 10.40 34.37 39.14
C GLN A 22 11.82 34.51 39.73
N ALA A 23 12.79 34.04 38.93
CA ALA A 23 14.03 34.74 38.59
C ALA A 23 14.62 34.17 37.28
N LYS A 24 14.90 35.04 36.31
CA LYS A 24 15.77 34.86 35.13
C LYS A 24 17.09 35.59 35.43
N PRO A 25 18.27 35.38 34.83
CA PRO A 25 18.63 34.61 33.62
C PRO A 25 19.94 33.80 33.78
N ALA A 26 20.20 32.85 32.86
CA ALA A 26 21.49 32.70 32.18
C ALA A 26 21.37 31.63 31.08
N LEU A 27 21.93 31.97 29.93
CA LEU A 27 22.16 31.05 28.81
C LEU A 27 23.04 29.87 29.26
N ASP A 28 22.64 28.67 28.90
CA ASP A 28 23.62 27.63 28.58
C ASP A 28 23.04 26.78 27.43
N GLU A 29 23.80 26.77 26.36
CA GLU A 29 23.58 25.89 25.22
C GLU A 29 23.91 24.46 25.65
N THR A 30 22.99 23.53 25.54
CA THR A 30 23.37 22.15 25.22
C THR A 30 22.13 21.29 24.96
N SER A 31 22.18 20.63 23.84
CA SER A 31 21.45 19.42 23.49
C SER A 31 19.95 19.53 23.32
N LYS A 32 19.57 19.90 22.08
CA LYS A 32 18.38 19.40 21.44
C LYS A 32 18.52 17.88 21.29
N GLU A 33 18.03 17.15 22.26
CA GLU A 33 17.64 15.76 22.04
C GLU A 33 16.42 15.79 21.13
N THR A 34 16.73 15.76 19.83
CA THR A 34 15.73 15.48 18.80
C THR A 34 15.30 14.04 19.05
N VAL A 35 14.16 13.88 19.71
CA VAL A 35 13.40 12.65 19.64
C VAL A 35 13.08 12.48 18.14
N MET A 36 13.92 11.75 17.45
CA MET A 36 13.60 11.21 16.14
C MET A 36 12.38 10.33 16.36
N ALA A 37 11.21 10.83 15.94
CA ALA A 37 10.11 9.95 15.68
C ALA A 37 10.67 8.87 14.77
N GLU A 38 10.68 7.62 15.23
CA GLU A 38 10.85 6.46 14.39
C GLU A 38 9.80 6.61 13.28
N SER A 39 10.25 7.03 12.11
CA SER A 39 9.46 6.90 10.91
C SER A 39 9.20 5.42 10.78
N ASN A 40 7.95 4.97 10.96
CA ASN A 40 7.53 3.67 10.49
C ASN A 40 8.03 3.57 9.05
N GLU A 41 9.07 2.77 8.81
CA GLU A 41 9.47 2.44 7.46
C GLU A 41 8.22 1.94 6.76
N SER A 42 7.77 2.69 5.75
CA SER A 42 6.62 2.30 4.96
C SER A 42 6.86 0.86 4.50
N THR A 43 6.00 -0.06 4.89
CA THR A 43 6.05 -1.45 4.43
C THR A 43 5.89 -1.53 2.91
N PHE A 44 5.48 -0.43 2.31
CA PHE A 44 5.26 -0.23 0.89
C PHE A 44 6.53 0.32 0.22
N VAL A 45 7.08 -0.45 -0.70
CA VAL A 45 8.22 -0.04 -1.53
C VAL A 45 7.80 -0.14 -2.99
N TYR A 46 7.81 1.01 -3.68
CA TYR A 46 7.51 1.12 -5.11
C TYR A 46 8.69 1.75 -5.84
N ASN A 47 9.15 1.09 -6.90
CA ASN A 47 10.25 1.58 -7.72
C ASN A 47 9.72 2.07 -9.08
N GLU A 48 9.33 3.33 -9.14
CA GLU A 48 8.78 3.97 -10.34
C GLU A 48 9.72 3.86 -11.53
N SER A 49 11.04 3.90 -11.29
CA SER A 49 12.03 3.83 -12.38
C SER A 49 12.03 2.50 -13.13
N GLU A 50 11.45 1.44 -12.59
CA GLU A 50 11.31 0.13 -13.24
C GLU A 50 9.91 -0.07 -13.85
N ALA A 51 8.92 0.70 -13.44
CA ALA A 51 7.52 0.52 -13.84
C ALA A 51 7.26 0.87 -15.31
N ILE A 52 6.40 0.10 -15.96
CA ILE A 52 5.82 0.44 -17.27
C ILE A 52 4.58 1.30 -17.09
N TRP A 53 3.69 0.93 -16.17
CA TRP A 53 2.51 1.66 -15.79
C TRP A 53 2.54 2.00 -14.30
N GLY A 54 2.12 3.21 -13.95
CA GLY A 54 2.06 3.68 -12.57
C GLY A 54 1.15 4.87 -12.42
N PHE A 55 1.00 5.33 -11.19
CA PHE A 55 0.18 6.48 -10.86
C PHE A 55 1.03 7.74 -10.76
N VAL A 56 0.59 8.80 -11.43
CA VAL A 56 1.20 10.13 -11.39
C VAL A 56 0.20 11.10 -10.80
N ILE A 57 0.65 11.92 -9.85
CA ILE A 57 -0.18 12.97 -9.30
C ILE A 57 -0.19 14.15 -10.28
N ASP A 58 -1.37 14.49 -10.80
CA ASP A 58 -1.57 15.74 -11.51
C ASP A 58 -1.40 16.90 -10.52
N THR A 59 -0.36 17.70 -10.71
CA THR A 59 0.01 18.79 -9.81
C THR A 59 -0.99 19.96 -9.81
N ILE A 60 -1.89 20.01 -10.80
CA ILE A 60 -2.93 21.05 -10.92
C ILE A 60 -4.19 20.64 -10.18
N THR A 61 -4.63 19.39 -10.37
CA THR A 61 -5.88 18.87 -9.78
C THR A 61 -5.68 18.14 -8.47
N GLY A 62 -4.45 17.65 -8.21
CA GLY A 62 -4.12 16.77 -7.08
C GLY A 62 -4.64 15.33 -7.23
N ASN A 63 -5.19 14.98 -8.39
CA ASN A 63 -5.69 13.65 -8.67
C ASN A 63 -4.56 12.70 -9.08
N GLU A 64 -4.68 11.44 -8.70
CA GLU A 64 -3.82 10.39 -9.20
C GLU A 64 -4.36 9.87 -10.55
N GLU A 65 -3.50 9.83 -11.56
CA GLU A 65 -3.84 9.31 -12.88
C GLU A 65 -2.93 8.13 -13.23
N LEU A 66 -3.54 7.03 -13.65
CA LEU A 66 -2.80 5.88 -14.16
C LEU A 66 -2.19 6.24 -15.52
N THR A 67 -0.87 6.21 -15.61
CA THR A 67 -0.11 6.69 -16.75
C THR A 67 0.91 5.64 -17.20
N GLN A 68 1.13 5.54 -18.51
CA GLN A 68 2.25 4.77 -19.04
C GLN A 68 3.55 5.56 -18.85
N LEU A 69 4.41 5.07 -17.94
CA LEU A 69 5.66 5.73 -17.55
C LEU A 69 6.79 5.45 -18.56
N LYS A 70 6.73 4.29 -19.22
CA LYS A 70 7.71 3.89 -20.24
C LYS A 70 7.04 3.33 -21.47
N PRO A 71 7.48 3.77 -22.67
CA PRO A 71 7.09 3.12 -23.90
C PRO A 71 7.66 1.69 -23.95
N VAL A 72 6.91 0.78 -24.53
CA VAL A 72 7.31 -0.62 -24.69
C VAL A 72 7.18 -1.08 -26.14
N GLU A 73 8.08 -1.92 -26.56
CA GLU A 73 8.00 -2.63 -27.86
C GLU A 73 7.21 -3.92 -27.63
N LYS A 74 5.92 -3.90 -27.97
CA LYS A 74 4.97 -5.00 -27.68
C LYS A 74 5.37 -6.33 -28.31
N GLU A 75 6.09 -6.26 -29.43
CA GLU A 75 6.51 -7.41 -30.24
C GLU A 75 7.53 -8.29 -29.53
N VAL A 76 8.29 -7.72 -28.60
CA VAL A 76 9.35 -8.45 -27.88
C VAL A 76 8.99 -8.77 -26.42
N LEU A 77 7.85 -8.25 -25.92
CA LEU A 77 7.43 -8.49 -24.55
C LEU A 77 7.00 -9.95 -24.35
N THR A 78 7.52 -10.56 -23.28
CA THR A 78 7.11 -11.90 -22.82
C THR A 78 6.63 -11.86 -21.37
N GLY A 79 5.92 -12.92 -20.95
CA GLY A 79 5.46 -13.04 -19.57
C GLY A 79 6.61 -13.07 -18.56
N GLU A 80 7.72 -13.75 -18.91
CA GLU A 80 8.92 -13.83 -18.06
C GLU A 80 9.64 -12.48 -17.95
N MET A 81 9.62 -11.67 -19.01
CA MET A 81 10.14 -10.30 -18.94
C MET A 81 9.25 -9.44 -18.04
N MET A 82 7.94 -9.59 -18.18
CA MET A 82 6.99 -8.85 -17.37
C MET A 82 7.08 -9.21 -15.88
N GLU A 83 7.24 -10.51 -15.55
CA GLU A 83 7.52 -10.96 -14.18
C GLU A 83 8.71 -10.20 -13.59
N LYS A 84 9.83 -10.13 -14.32
CA LYS A 84 11.05 -9.43 -13.85
C LYS A 84 10.82 -7.93 -13.64
N ILE A 85 10.05 -7.30 -14.53
CA ILE A 85 9.73 -5.87 -14.43
C ILE A 85 8.85 -5.63 -13.19
N ILE A 86 7.76 -6.39 -13.03
CA ILE A 86 6.86 -6.24 -11.87
C ILE A 86 7.60 -6.50 -10.56
N ASN A 87 8.43 -7.56 -10.50
CA ASN A 87 9.21 -7.89 -9.29
C ASN A 87 10.26 -6.83 -8.92
N LYS A 88 10.75 -6.06 -9.90
CA LYS A 88 11.63 -4.92 -9.63
C LYS A 88 10.84 -3.66 -9.25
N THR A 89 9.68 -3.47 -9.88
CA THR A 89 8.77 -2.34 -9.57
C THR A 89 8.24 -2.45 -8.14
N TRP A 90 7.88 -3.67 -7.73
CA TRP A 90 7.26 -3.97 -6.44
C TRP A 90 8.10 -5.00 -5.65
N PRO A 91 9.28 -4.64 -5.16
CA PRO A 91 10.24 -5.61 -4.64
C PRO A 91 9.74 -6.41 -3.43
N ARG A 92 8.70 -5.93 -2.74
CA ARG A 92 8.10 -6.63 -1.60
C ARG A 92 6.91 -7.53 -1.96
N VAL A 93 6.39 -7.44 -3.20
CA VAL A 93 5.32 -8.32 -3.70
C VAL A 93 5.84 -9.04 -4.94
N GLN A 94 6.30 -10.27 -4.76
CA GLN A 94 6.91 -11.04 -5.83
C GLN A 94 5.87 -11.90 -6.53
N ILE A 95 5.77 -11.73 -7.84
CA ILE A 95 4.94 -12.58 -8.70
C ILE A 95 5.76 -13.69 -9.33
N LYS A 96 5.07 -14.74 -9.75
CA LYS A 96 5.58 -15.80 -10.62
C LYS A 96 4.67 -15.96 -11.81
N TYR A 97 5.20 -15.77 -13.02
CA TYR A 97 4.47 -16.04 -14.25
C TYR A 97 4.34 -17.55 -14.47
N LEU A 98 3.11 -18.03 -14.69
CA LEU A 98 2.80 -19.44 -14.83
C LEU A 98 2.56 -19.85 -16.30
N GLY A 99 2.34 -18.86 -17.19
CA GLY A 99 2.06 -19.09 -18.59
C GLY A 99 0.87 -18.29 -19.11
N THR A 100 0.54 -18.49 -20.36
CA THR A 100 -0.59 -17.85 -21.05
C THR A 100 -1.50 -18.92 -21.67
N SER A 101 -2.80 -18.74 -21.55
CA SER A 101 -3.80 -19.53 -22.27
C SER A 101 -4.86 -18.60 -22.85
N ASN A 102 -5.13 -18.76 -24.15
CA ASN A 102 -5.95 -17.82 -24.92
C ASN A 102 -5.41 -16.38 -24.79
N ASP A 103 -6.21 -15.45 -24.25
CA ASP A 103 -5.85 -14.05 -24.03
C ASP A 103 -5.58 -13.70 -22.54
N THR A 104 -5.31 -14.71 -21.73
CA THR A 104 -5.12 -14.59 -20.28
C THR A 104 -3.71 -14.98 -19.87
N ALA A 105 -2.99 -14.09 -19.20
CA ALA A 105 -1.75 -14.38 -18.49
C ALA A 105 -2.08 -14.87 -17.08
N PHE A 106 -1.47 -15.98 -16.68
CA PHE A 106 -1.63 -16.56 -15.32
C PHE A 106 -0.40 -16.23 -14.50
N ILE A 107 -0.62 -15.65 -13.34
CA ILE A 107 0.43 -15.33 -12.37
C ILE A 107 0.03 -15.80 -10.99
N SER A 108 1.01 -16.19 -10.17
CA SER A 108 0.81 -16.44 -8.75
C SER A 108 1.63 -15.46 -7.91
N ILE A 109 1.15 -15.22 -6.69
CA ILE A 109 1.85 -14.45 -5.65
C ILE A 109 2.01 -15.39 -4.46
N PRO A 110 3.14 -16.11 -4.35
CA PRO A 110 3.32 -17.17 -3.35
C PRO A 110 3.26 -16.67 -1.90
N ASP A 111 3.70 -15.42 -1.69
CA ASP A 111 3.59 -14.72 -0.41
C ASP A 111 2.79 -13.43 -0.65
N SER A 112 1.50 -13.49 -0.35
CA SER A 112 0.58 -12.38 -0.56
C SER A 112 0.34 -11.51 0.68
N GLU A 113 0.97 -11.80 1.82
CA GLU A 113 0.72 -11.08 3.08
C GLU A 113 0.96 -9.57 2.94
N ILE A 114 2.05 -9.18 2.27
CA ILE A 114 2.33 -7.76 2.03
C ILE A 114 1.20 -7.11 1.23
N LEU A 115 0.79 -7.74 0.11
CA LEU A 115 -0.28 -7.24 -0.76
C LEU A 115 -1.62 -7.16 -0.02
N THR A 116 -1.98 -8.23 0.69
CA THR A 116 -3.35 -8.42 1.18
C THR A 116 -3.58 -7.86 2.58
N GLN A 117 -2.51 -7.61 3.38
CA GLN A 117 -2.64 -7.19 4.77
C GLN A 117 -1.86 -5.91 5.12
N GLN A 118 -0.76 -5.60 4.41
CA GLN A 118 0.16 -4.57 4.86
C GLN A 118 0.19 -3.31 3.99
N MET A 119 -0.15 -3.40 2.68
CA MET A 119 -0.09 -2.26 1.75
C MET A 119 -1.25 -1.27 1.91
N GLY A 120 -2.34 -1.68 2.57
CA GLY A 120 -3.60 -0.96 2.54
C GLY A 120 -4.30 -1.06 1.17
N SER A 121 -5.58 -0.66 1.11
CA SER A 121 -6.38 -0.82 -0.13
C SER A 121 -5.81 -0.04 -1.31
N ALA A 122 -5.38 1.20 -1.10
CA ALA A 122 -4.81 2.01 -2.18
C ALA A 122 -3.51 1.42 -2.75
N GLY A 123 -2.63 0.89 -1.88
CA GLY A 123 -1.40 0.23 -2.32
C GLY A 123 -1.68 -1.07 -3.08
N ALA A 124 -2.61 -1.88 -2.57
CA ALA A 124 -3.01 -3.13 -3.20
C ALA A 124 -3.68 -2.87 -4.58
N ASP A 125 -4.58 -1.90 -4.67
CA ASP A 125 -5.17 -1.48 -5.95
C ASP A 125 -4.09 -0.98 -6.92
N GLY A 126 -3.16 -0.17 -6.45
CA GLY A 126 -2.03 0.32 -7.24
C GLY A 126 -1.20 -0.81 -7.84
N PHE A 127 -0.86 -1.82 -7.03
CA PHE A 127 -0.17 -3.03 -7.48
C PHE A 127 -1.00 -3.80 -8.54
N MET A 128 -2.26 -4.09 -8.23
CA MET A 128 -3.13 -4.89 -9.10
C MET A 128 -3.37 -4.20 -10.45
N VAL A 129 -3.72 -2.92 -10.42
CA VAL A 129 -3.99 -2.11 -11.63
C VAL A 129 -2.74 -2.02 -12.51
N SER A 130 -1.61 -1.57 -11.95
CA SER A 130 -0.36 -1.40 -12.72
C SER A 130 0.14 -2.73 -13.29
N THR A 131 -0.04 -3.83 -12.58
CA THR A 131 0.30 -5.18 -13.05
C THR A 131 -0.58 -5.60 -14.23
N VAL A 132 -1.90 -5.42 -14.13
CA VAL A 132 -2.83 -5.73 -15.24
C VAL A 132 -2.51 -4.89 -16.47
N TYR A 133 -2.31 -3.59 -16.31
CA TYR A 133 -1.97 -2.71 -17.43
C TYR A 133 -0.64 -3.08 -18.07
N SER A 134 0.35 -3.47 -17.28
CA SER A 134 1.65 -3.91 -17.79
C SER A 134 1.57 -5.23 -18.56
N PHE A 135 0.92 -6.26 -18.02
CA PHE A 135 0.76 -7.55 -18.72
C PHE A 135 -0.06 -7.43 -19.98
N THR A 136 -1.05 -6.53 -20.01
CA THR A 136 -1.88 -6.31 -21.22
C THR A 136 -1.19 -5.49 -22.32
N GLU A 137 0.08 -5.07 -22.10
CA GLU A 137 0.94 -4.59 -23.19
C GLU A 137 1.52 -5.74 -24.04
N ILE A 138 1.56 -6.96 -23.52
CA ILE A 138 1.98 -8.15 -24.29
C ILE A 138 0.94 -8.44 -25.37
N ASN A 139 1.41 -8.61 -26.60
CA ASN A 139 0.52 -8.89 -27.73
C ASN A 139 -0.40 -10.08 -27.45
N GLY A 140 -1.71 -9.88 -27.64
CA GLY A 140 -2.74 -10.91 -27.47
C GLY A 140 -3.23 -11.10 -26.04
N ILE A 141 -2.61 -10.49 -25.03
CA ILE A 141 -3.08 -10.56 -23.63
C ILE A 141 -4.12 -9.46 -23.37
N LYS A 142 -5.27 -9.84 -22.83
CA LYS A 142 -6.34 -8.93 -22.39
C LYS A 142 -6.70 -9.07 -20.93
N HIS A 143 -6.36 -10.22 -20.32
CA HIS A 143 -6.71 -10.56 -18.95
C HIS A 143 -5.47 -11.03 -18.18
N VAL A 144 -5.50 -10.80 -16.87
CA VAL A 144 -4.51 -11.35 -15.93
C VAL A 144 -5.27 -12.13 -14.85
N SER A 145 -4.93 -13.40 -14.72
CA SER A 145 -5.44 -14.27 -13.68
C SER A 145 -4.44 -14.29 -12.51
N PHE A 146 -4.86 -13.77 -11.37
CA PHE A 146 -4.08 -13.77 -10.13
C PHE A 146 -4.46 -14.96 -9.26
N ASP A 147 -3.45 -15.70 -8.83
CA ASP A 147 -3.57 -16.82 -7.88
C ASP A 147 -2.76 -16.47 -6.61
N PHE A 148 -3.47 -16.20 -5.51
CA PHE A 148 -2.90 -15.90 -4.21
C PHE A 148 -3.93 -16.08 -3.08
N GLU A 149 -3.49 -16.06 -1.83
CA GLU A 149 -4.38 -16.09 -0.68
C GLU A 149 -5.05 -14.72 -0.50
N ALA A 150 -6.40 -14.70 -0.51
CA ALA A 150 -7.18 -13.48 -0.33
C ALA A 150 -6.99 -12.86 1.06
N GLY A 151 -7.10 -11.55 1.15
CA GLY A 151 -7.07 -10.83 2.43
C GLY A 151 -7.89 -9.54 2.38
N ASP A 152 -7.63 -8.63 3.31
CA ASP A 152 -8.46 -7.45 3.52
C ASP A 152 -8.37 -6.42 2.39
N HIS A 153 -7.25 -6.40 1.65
CA HIS A 153 -6.94 -5.36 0.67
C HIS A 153 -6.93 -5.85 -0.78
N ALA A 154 -6.86 -7.15 -1.03
CA ALA A 154 -6.88 -7.72 -2.37
C ALA A 154 -7.50 -9.11 -2.40
N SER A 155 -8.10 -9.47 -3.55
CA SER A 155 -8.66 -10.78 -3.81
C SER A 155 -8.09 -11.38 -5.10
N PRO A 156 -7.85 -12.71 -5.16
CA PRO A 156 -7.48 -13.40 -6.38
C PRO A 156 -8.62 -13.36 -7.40
N GLY A 157 -8.32 -13.59 -8.67
CA GLY A 157 -9.33 -13.58 -9.72
C GLY A 157 -8.77 -13.18 -11.07
N VAL A 158 -9.67 -13.02 -12.04
CA VAL A 158 -9.32 -12.59 -13.39
C VAL A 158 -9.70 -11.13 -13.58
N TYR A 159 -8.71 -10.32 -13.94
CA TYR A 159 -8.84 -8.88 -14.09
C TYR A 159 -8.44 -8.42 -15.48
N ASN A 160 -8.99 -7.31 -15.92
CA ASN A 160 -8.65 -6.62 -17.16
C ASN A 160 -8.64 -5.10 -16.93
N ARG A 161 -8.33 -4.30 -17.96
CA ARG A 161 -8.23 -2.83 -17.81
C ARG A 161 -9.53 -2.17 -17.36
N ASN A 162 -10.70 -2.79 -17.60
CA ASN A 162 -12.00 -2.24 -17.20
C ASN A 162 -12.45 -2.71 -15.81
N SER A 163 -11.66 -3.53 -15.11
CA SER A 163 -12.03 -4.06 -13.79
C SER A 163 -12.15 -2.97 -12.71
N TRP A 164 -11.60 -1.79 -12.94
CA TRP A 164 -11.65 -0.63 -12.04
C TRP A 164 -12.47 0.55 -12.59
N ASP A 165 -13.17 0.37 -13.71
CA ASP A 165 -14.07 1.40 -14.23
C ASP A 165 -15.28 1.54 -13.30
N THR A 166 -15.38 2.65 -12.58
CA THR A 166 -16.48 2.96 -11.65
C THR A 166 -17.86 3.11 -12.31
N ASN A 167 -17.91 3.09 -13.64
CA ASN A 167 -19.15 3.20 -14.42
C ASN A 167 -19.89 1.86 -14.59
N ASN A 168 -19.39 0.75 -14.03
CA ASN A 168 -19.98 -0.59 -14.18
C ASN A 168 -20.76 -1.07 -12.94
N TYR A 169 -21.14 -0.16 -12.01
CA TYR A 169 -22.00 -0.44 -10.86
C TYR A 169 -23.29 0.37 -10.91
#